data_4a11057de34bc2176e2fb4fb1ae36bbc
#
_entry.id   4a11057de34bc2176e2fb4fb1ae36bbc
#
_cell.length_a   1.000
_cell.length_b   1.000
_cell.length_c   1.000
_cell.angle_alpha   90.00
_cell.angle_beta   90.00
_cell.angle_gamma   90.00
#
_symmetry.space_group_name_H-M   'P 1'
#
loop_
_entity.id
_entity.type
_entity.pdbx_description
1 polymer ?
#
loop_
_entity_poly.entity_id
_entity_poly.type
_entity_poly.pdbx_seq_one_letter_code
_entity_poly.pdbx_strand_id
1 'polypeptide(L)'
;MTDAALAPAPVVRGTAHATRRAMSRNVLATAALVMLVLAVLLALAAPWLPLADPDTVNTPARLQPPLTPGYPLGTDEFGRDLLSRLVWGARVSLLAGVGTAGLAMVVGVTLGIVGGYYTGWIEILVMRLTDILMAFPYILLAIAIVAGLGPGLRNAMIAIAIVGFPFYTRLVRSVVLSIREREFVEAARALGSPDPVILRRHVLPHLLSPVIVAFSLDVGAKILATAGLSFLGLGTQPPTADWGSMLATGRQFVVLRPHVVLLPGLAIFLMVLSLNLVGDAVRDFLDPRTTS
;
A
#
# COMPACT_ATOMS: atom_id res chain seq x y z
N MET A 1 23.00 43.40 -23.12
CA MET A 1 23.79 42.35 -22.50
C MET A 1 23.54 42.45 -21.01
N THR A 2 22.58 41.69 -20.50
CA THR A 2 22.19 41.64 -19.10
C THR A 2 22.36 40.22 -18.64
N ASP A 3 23.34 40.02 -17.73
CA ASP A 3 23.65 38.75 -17.07
C ASP A 3 22.41 38.20 -16.33
N ALA A 4 21.77 37.20 -16.91
CA ALA A 4 20.81 36.37 -16.19
C ALA A 4 21.62 35.31 -15.40
N ALA A 5 22.00 35.65 -14.17
CA ALA A 5 22.59 34.70 -13.25
C ALA A 5 21.67 33.51 -13.07
N LEU A 6 22.16 32.34 -13.44
CA LEU A 6 21.56 31.03 -13.16
C LEU A 6 21.34 30.90 -11.64
N ALA A 7 20.08 31.02 -11.21
CA ALA A 7 19.74 30.75 -9.83
C ALA A 7 20.04 29.26 -9.49
N PRO A 8 20.80 29.01 -8.43
CA PRO A 8 21.09 27.64 -8.04
C PRO A 8 19.81 26.89 -7.67
N ALA A 9 19.70 25.63 -8.09
CA ALA A 9 18.60 24.75 -7.74
C ALA A 9 18.40 24.75 -6.21
N PRO A 10 17.14 24.76 -5.70
CA PRO A 10 16.89 24.79 -4.27
C PRO A 10 17.46 23.53 -3.62
N VAL A 11 18.50 23.73 -2.85
CA VAL A 11 19.10 22.69 -2.00
C VAL A 11 18.03 22.29 -0.97
N VAL A 12 17.61 21.04 -0.99
CA VAL A 12 16.70 20.41 -0.01
C VAL A 12 17.42 20.35 1.36
N ARG A 13 17.60 21.51 1.99
CA ARG A 13 18.06 21.64 3.37
C ARG A 13 16.89 22.18 4.21
N GLY A 14 16.26 21.29 4.99
CA GLY A 14 15.26 21.69 5.97
C GLY A 14 14.02 20.78 6.06
N THR A 15 14.07 19.57 5.49
CA THR A 15 12.89 18.69 5.39
C THR A 15 12.28 18.27 6.74
N ALA A 16 13.10 18.01 7.77
CA ALA A 16 12.58 17.55 9.08
C ALA A 16 11.80 18.64 9.85
N HIS A 17 12.22 19.91 9.78
CA HIS A 17 11.53 21.01 10.48
C HIS A 17 10.25 21.46 9.75
N ALA A 18 10.23 21.43 8.42
CA ALA A 18 9.05 21.75 7.61
C ALA A 18 7.97 20.67 7.77
N THR A 19 8.35 19.40 7.78
CA THR A 19 7.45 18.26 8.05
C THR A 19 6.82 18.37 9.43
N ARG A 20 7.60 18.67 10.45
CA ARG A 20 7.09 18.83 11.83
C ARG A 20 6.10 19.99 11.96
N ARG A 21 6.31 21.08 11.23
CA ARG A 21 5.43 22.27 11.25
C ARG A 21 4.14 22.05 10.45
N ALA A 22 4.19 21.38 9.32
CA ALA A 22 3.00 21.03 8.51
C ALA A 22 2.13 20.00 9.24
N MET A 23 2.74 18.97 9.84
CA MET A 23 2.03 17.94 10.60
C MET A 23 1.46 18.47 11.94
N SER A 24 2.15 19.37 12.65
CA SER A 24 1.63 19.94 13.90
C SER A 24 0.41 20.86 13.70
N ARG A 25 0.16 21.33 12.49
CA ARG A 25 -1.04 22.13 12.14
C ARG A 25 -2.25 21.25 11.78
N ASN A 26 -2.03 19.96 11.44
CA ASN A 26 -3.10 19.03 11.14
C ASN A 26 -3.15 17.91 12.19
N VAL A 27 -3.92 18.14 13.24
CA VAL A 27 -4.09 17.22 14.38
C VAL A 27 -4.52 15.82 13.91
N LEU A 28 -5.35 15.77 12.86
CA LEU A 28 -5.86 14.51 12.33
C LEU A 28 -4.74 13.68 11.66
N ALA A 29 -3.88 14.30 10.86
CA ALA A 29 -2.73 13.63 10.24
C ALA A 29 -1.72 13.16 11.29
N THR A 30 -1.50 13.93 12.36
CA THR A 30 -0.63 13.53 13.46
C THR A 30 -1.20 12.33 14.22
N ALA A 31 -2.48 12.34 14.53
CA ALA A 31 -3.15 11.21 15.18
C ALA A 31 -3.11 9.96 14.32
N ALA A 32 -3.34 10.09 13.01
CA ALA A 32 -3.24 9.01 12.04
C ALA A 32 -1.82 8.42 11.96
N LEU A 33 -0.79 9.27 11.95
CA LEU A 33 0.60 8.81 11.96
C LEU A 33 0.93 8.07 13.26
N VAL A 34 0.53 8.59 14.41
CA VAL A 34 0.75 7.91 15.70
C VAL A 34 0.06 6.56 15.71
N MET A 35 -1.19 6.49 15.23
CA MET A 35 -1.93 5.22 15.14
C MET A 35 -1.25 4.23 14.18
N LEU A 36 -0.80 4.69 13.02
CA LEU A 36 -0.06 3.86 12.06
C LEU A 36 1.25 3.33 12.67
N VAL A 37 2.03 4.20 13.30
CA VAL A 37 3.30 3.83 13.95
C VAL A 37 3.04 2.82 15.07
N LEU A 38 2.04 3.04 15.91
CA LEU A 38 1.67 2.09 16.96
C LEU A 38 1.26 0.73 16.39
N ALA A 39 0.45 0.72 15.32
CA ALA A 39 0.02 -0.51 14.68
C ALA A 39 1.21 -1.28 14.05
N VAL A 40 2.14 -0.55 13.40
CA VAL A 40 3.37 -1.16 12.85
C VAL A 40 4.26 -1.70 13.97
N LEU A 41 4.45 -0.94 15.04
CA LEU A 41 5.25 -1.38 16.19
C LEU A 41 4.63 -2.61 16.86
N LEU A 42 3.32 -2.65 17.06
CA LEU A 42 2.61 -3.83 17.59
C LEU A 42 2.75 -5.04 16.66
N ALA A 43 2.61 -4.84 15.35
CA ALA A 43 2.79 -5.90 14.37
C ALA A 43 4.23 -6.46 14.36
N LEU A 44 5.22 -5.60 14.48
CA LEU A 44 6.63 -6.01 14.57
C LEU A 44 6.94 -6.67 15.90
N ALA A 45 6.43 -6.15 17.02
CA ALA A 45 6.63 -6.65 18.36
C ALA A 45 5.86 -7.94 18.66
N ALA A 46 4.90 -8.35 17.82
CA ALA A 46 4.03 -9.51 18.05
C ALA A 46 4.76 -10.78 18.56
N PRO A 47 5.95 -11.16 18.02
CA PRO A 47 6.66 -12.35 18.49
C PRO A 47 7.24 -12.24 19.92
N TRP A 48 7.39 -11.00 20.44
CA TRP A 48 7.98 -10.75 21.77
C TRP A 48 6.95 -10.34 22.81
N LEU A 49 5.70 -10.11 22.39
CA LEU A 49 4.61 -9.78 23.31
C LEU A 49 4.18 -11.05 24.07
N PRO A 50 3.79 -10.93 25.34
CA PRO A 50 3.27 -12.05 26.13
C PRO A 50 1.83 -12.38 25.74
N LEU A 51 1.59 -12.65 24.47
CA LEU A 51 0.29 -13.02 23.91
C LEU A 51 0.20 -14.55 23.80
N ALA A 52 -1.04 -15.07 23.92
CA ALA A 52 -1.29 -16.44 23.60
C ALA A 52 -0.92 -16.74 22.13
N ASP A 53 -0.57 -17.98 21.82
CA ASP A 53 -0.39 -18.39 20.42
C ASP A 53 -1.69 -18.17 19.65
N PRO A 54 -1.68 -17.40 18.54
CA PRO A 54 -2.88 -17.03 17.79
C PRO A 54 -3.62 -18.22 17.16
N ASP A 55 -2.95 -19.38 17.04
CA ASP A 55 -3.50 -20.55 16.38
C ASP A 55 -3.97 -21.63 17.37
N THR A 56 -3.70 -21.45 18.68
CA THR A 56 -4.11 -22.39 19.72
C THR A 56 -5.63 -22.45 19.85
N VAL A 57 -6.21 -23.62 19.54
CA VAL A 57 -7.64 -23.88 19.65
C VAL A 57 -8.03 -24.25 21.08
N ASN A 58 -9.06 -23.60 21.63
CA ASN A 58 -9.65 -23.90 22.94
C ASN A 58 -11.17 -24.03 22.83
N THR A 59 -11.65 -25.18 22.39
CA THR A 59 -13.09 -25.41 22.12
C THR A 59 -14.01 -25.08 23.31
N PRO A 60 -13.67 -25.37 24.58
CA PRO A 60 -14.46 -24.96 25.75
C PRO A 60 -14.62 -23.43 25.89
N ALA A 61 -13.65 -22.64 25.39
CA ALA A 61 -13.68 -21.17 25.42
C ALA A 61 -14.27 -20.55 24.14
N ARG A 62 -15.02 -21.29 23.35
CA ARG A 62 -15.58 -20.83 22.07
C ARG A 62 -16.52 -19.63 22.24
N LEU A 63 -16.35 -18.60 21.41
CA LEU A 63 -17.22 -17.42 21.31
C LEU A 63 -17.45 -16.70 22.67
N GLN A 64 -16.44 -16.65 23.53
CA GLN A 64 -16.52 -15.90 24.77
C GLN A 64 -16.56 -14.39 24.51
N PRO A 65 -17.36 -13.65 25.30
CA PRO A 65 -17.43 -12.20 25.15
C PRO A 65 -16.13 -11.50 25.56
N PRO A 66 -15.91 -10.24 25.16
CA PRO A 66 -14.84 -9.41 25.65
C PRO A 66 -14.86 -9.33 27.20
N LEU A 67 -13.68 -9.11 27.80
CA LEU A 67 -13.44 -9.06 29.24
C LEU A 67 -13.66 -10.39 29.98
N THR A 68 -13.72 -11.52 29.26
CA THR A 68 -13.65 -12.85 29.90
C THR A 68 -12.23 -13.05 30.49
N PRO A 69 -12.12 -13.61 31.72
CA PRO A 69 -10.81 -13.90 32.33
C PRO A 69 -9.89 -14.67 31.38
N GLY A 70 -8.71 -14.11 31.11
CA GLY A 70 -7.75 -14.68 30.15
C GLY A 70 -7.96 -14.30 28.69
N TYR A 71 -9.08 -13.65 28.34
CA TYR A 71 -9.43 -13.24 26.97
C TYR A 71 -9.94 -11.79 26.92
N PRO A 72 -9.06 -10.79 26.91
CA PRO A 72 -9.46 -9.37 27.00
C PRO A 72 -10.44 -8.92 25.91
N LEU A 73 -10.28 -9.40 24.69
CA LEU A 73 -11.16 -9.12 23.55
C LEU A 73 -12.12 -10.26 23.21
N GLY A 74 -12.17 -11.28 24.07
CA GLY A 74 -12.96 -12.50 23.84
C GLY A 74 -12.26 -13.49 22.91
N THR A 75 -13.02 -14.45 22.39
CA THR A 75 -12.51 -15.54 21.56
C THR A 75 -13.32 -15.69 20.28
N ASP A 76 -12.69 -16.35 19.30
CA ASP A 76 -13.32 -16.66 18.02
C ASP A 76 -14.15 -17.97 18.06
N GLU A 77 -14.58 -18.42 16.89
CA GLU A 77 -15.37 -19.64 16.71
C GLU A 77 -14.64 -20.95 17.06
N PHE A 78 -13.34 -20.91 17.24
CA PHE A 78 -12.50 -22.03 17.68
C PHE A 78 -11.97 -21.85 19.11
N GLY A 79 -12.39 -20.76 19.80
CA GLY A 79 -11.91 -20.43 21.14
C GLY A 79 -10.48 -19.85 21.17
N ARG A 80 -9.97 -19.37 20.02
CA ARG A 80 -8.68 -18.71 19.92
C ARG A 80 -8.77 -17.27 20.41
N ASP A 81 -7.72 -16.76 21.05
CA ASP A 81 -7.69 -15.39 21.58
C ASP A 81 -7.75 -14.33 20.48
N LEU A 82 -8.80 -13.51 20.49
CA LEU A 82 -9.00 -12.44 19.49
C LEU A 82 -7.94 -11.34 19.58
N LEU A 83 -7.43 -11.02 20.78
CA LEU A 83 -6.38 -10.00 20.92
C LEU A 83 -5.10 -10.46 20.22
N SER A 84 -4.66 -11.69 20.49
CA SER A 84 -3.50 -12.27 19.83
C SER A 84 -3.69 -12.30 18.32
N ARG A 85 -4.82 -12.79 17.85
CA ARG A 85 -5.13 -12.86 16.41
C ARG A 85 -5.20 -11.51 15.73
N LEU A 86 -5.67 -10.45 16.40
CA LEU A 86 -5.65 -9.08 15.86
C LEU A 86 -4.24 -8.54 15.70
N VAL A 87 -3.37 -8.78 16.68
CA VAL A 87 -1.97 -8.31 16.63
C VAL A 87 -1.17 -9.08 15.57
N TRP A 88 -1.28 -10.40 15.52
CA TRP A 88 -0.63 -11.21 14.50
C TRP A 88 -1.22 -10.96 13.10
N GLY A 89 -2.54 -10.77 13.01
CA GLY A 89 -3.23 -10.39 11.78
C GLY A 89 -2.77 -9.05 11.23
N ALA A 90 -2.43 -8.08 12.09
CA ALA A 90 -1.84 -6.81 11.66
C ALA A 90 -0.55 -7.02 10.86
N ARG A 91 0.31 -7.93 11.31
CA ARG A 91 1.57 -8.26 10.64
C ARG A 91 1.32 -8.83 9.24
N VAL A 92 0.38 -9.77 9.13
CA VAL A 92 0.04 -10.41 7.84
C VAL A 92 -0.62 -9.39 6.90
N SER A 93 -1.58 -8.60 7.39
CA SER A 93 -2.30 -7.60 6.59
C SER A 93 -1.39 -6.45 6.12
N LEU A 94 -0.47 -5.97 6.97
CA LEU A 94 0.53 -4.98 6.58
C LEU A 94 1.51 -5.52 5.54
N LEU A 95 2.04 -6.74 5.75
CA LEU A 95 2.91 -7.39 4.78
C LEU A 95 2.22 -7.55 3.42
N ALA A 96 0.95 -7.98 3.44
CA ALA A 96 0.14 -8.12 2.24
C ALA A 96 -0.04 -6.78 1.52
N GLY A 97 -0.44 -5.73 2.25
CA GLY A 97 -0.67 -4.41 1.66
C GLY A 97 0.58 -3.79 1.08
N VAL A 98 1.64 -3.67 1.90
CA VAL A 98 2.92 -3.06 1.50
C VAL A 98 3.60 -3.89 0.41
N GLY A 99 3.63 -5.21 0.55
CA GLY A 99 4.25 -6.11 -0.42
C GLY A 99 3.53 -6.08 -1.78
N THR A 100 2.20 -6.06 -1.77
CA THR A 100 1.41 -5.99 -3.00
C THR A 100 1.56 -4.64 -3.70
N ALA A 101 1.47 -3.53 -2.95
CA ALA A 101 1.67 -2.18 -3.49
C ALA A 101 3.11 -2.02 -4.02
N GLY A 102 4.11 -2.52 -3.27
CA GLY A 102 5.51 -2.49 -3.69
C GLY A 102 5.77 -3.26 -4.98
N LEU A 103 5.21 -4.46 -5.12
CA LEU A 103 5.34 -5.25 -6.32
C LEU A 103 4.66 -4.56 -7.53
N ALA A 104 3.45 -4.04 -7.35
CA ALA A 104 2.74 -3.28 -8.38
C ALA A 104 3.51 -2.02 -8.78
N MET A 105 4.06 -1.29 -7.80
CA MET A 105 4.88 -0.10 -8.03
C MET A 105 6.15 -0.42 -8.82
N VAL A 106 6.93 -1.42 -8.42
CA VAL A 106 8.18 -1.77 -9.10
C VAL A 106 7.94 -2.14 -10.57
N VAL A 107 6.95 -3.00 -10.83
CA VAL A 107 6.59 -3.40 -12.19
C VAL A 107 6.05 -2.19 -12.97
N GLY A 108 5.12 -1.45 -12.40
CA GLY A 108 4.47 -0.32 -13.08
C GLY A 108 5.41 0.84 -13.35
N VAL A 109 6.30 1.19 -12.41
CA VAL A 109 7.32 2.24 -12.60
C VAL A 109 8.27 1.84 -13.72
N THR A 110 8.75 0.59 -13.72
CA THR A 110 9.67 0.10 -14.76
C THR A 110 9.02 0.16 -16.15
N LEU A 111 7.80 -0.37 -16.29
CA LEU A 111 7.07 -0.32 -17.55
C LEU A 111 6.69 1.11 -17.96
N GLY A 112 6.35 1.97 -17.00
CA GLY A 112 6.03 3.38 -17.25
C GLY A 112 7.24 4.18 -17.74
N ILE A 113 8.44 3.94 -17.18
CA ILE A 113 9.68 4.55 -17.65
C ILE A 113 9.98 4.06 -19.07
N VAL A 114 9.94 2.75 -19.28
CA VAL A 114 10.27 2.15 -20.60
C VAL A 114 9.29 2.65 -21.65
N GLY A 115 7.99 2.57 -21.41
CA GLY A 115 6.95 3.02 -22.37
C GLY A 115 6.89 4.54 -22.57
N GLY A 116 7.30 5.34 -21.56
CA GLY A 116 7.34 6.80 -21.66
C GLY A 116 8.59 7.35 -22.33
N TYR A 117 9.74 6.69 -22.10
CA TYR A 117 11.02 7.13 -22.62
C TYR A 117 11.29 6.61 -24.05
N TYR A 118 11.11 5.30 -24.27
CA TYR A 118 11.24 4.66 -25.56
C TYR A 118 9.87 4.61 -26.26
N THR A 119 9.57 5.65 -27.04
CA THR A 119 8.33 5.73 -27.81
C THR A 119 8.28 4.76 -28.99
N GLY A 120 7.17 4.77 -29.73
CA GLY A 120 6.96 3.91 -30.87
C GLY A 120 6.38 2.54 -30.48
N TRP A 121 6.89 1.47 -31.02
CA TRP A 121 6.32 0.12 -30.83
C TRP A 121 6.38 -0.36 -29.37
N ILE A 122 7.44 0.02 -28.63
CA ILE A 122 7.60 -0.33 -27.21
C ILE A 122 6.48 0.31 -26.38
N GLU A 123 6.22 1.59 -26.57
CA GLU A 123 5.11 2.31 -25.95
C GLU A 123 3.78 1.65 -26.27
N ILE A 124 3.54 1.34 -27.57
CA ILE A 124 2.31 0.68 -28.01
C ILE A 124 2.12 -0.65 -27.30
N LEU A 125 3.16 -1.48 -27.21
CA LEU A 125 3.08 -2.78 -26.54
C LEU A 125 2.77 -2.65 -25.04
N VAL A 126 3.49 -1.77 -24.32
CA VAL A 126 3.27 -1.52 -22.89
C VAL A 126 1.86 -0.99 -22.63
N MET A 127 1.40 -0.05 -23.46
CA MET A 127 0.06 0.53 -23.28
C MET A 127 -1.05 -0.46 -23.63
N ARG A 128 -0.87 -1.30 -24.68
CA ARG A 128 -1.86 -2.35 -25.00
C ARG A 128 -1.99 -3.37 -23.87
N LEU A 129 -0.86 -3.81 -23.28
CA LEU A 129 -0.91 -4.70 -22.11
C LEU A 129 -1.66 -4.04 -20.94
N THR A 130 -1.37 -2.77 -20.67
CA THR A 130 -2.02 -1.98 -19.64
C THR A 130 -3.53 -1.83 -19.91
N ASP A 131 -3.91 -1.54 -21.16
CA ASP A 131 -5.30 -1.36 -21.57
C ASP A 131 -6.11 -2.66 -21.46
N ILE A 132 -5.52 -3.80 -21.84
CA ILE A 132 -6.15 -5.11 -21.69
C ILE A 132 -6.47 -5.39 -20.23
N LEU A 133 -5.53 -5.18 -19.31
CA LEU A 133 -5.76 -5.42 -17.88
C LEU A 133 -6.82 -4.47 -17.28
N MET A 134 -6.82 -3.21 -17.72
CA MET A 134 -7.80 -2.22 -17.24
C MET A 134 -9.18 -2.34 -17.89
N ALA A 135 -9.34 -3.14 -18.93
CA ALA A 135 -10.64 -3.43 -19.51
C ALA A 135 -11.52 -4.32 -18.62
N PHE A 136 -10.90 -5.03 -17.66
CA PHE A 136 -11.62 -5.89 -16.73
C PHE A 136 -11.86 -5.18 -15.39
N PRO A 137 -13.00 -5.46 -14.73
CA PRO A 137 -13.19 -5.01 -13.36
C PRO A 137 -12.08 -5.57 -12.45
N TYR A 138 -11.41 -4.66 -11.71
CA TYR A 138 -10.22 -4.92 -10.91
C TYR A 138 -10.31 -6.20 -10.06
N ILE A 139 -11.36 -6.28 -9.21
CA ILE A 139 -11.49 -7.40 -8.27
C ILE A 139 -11.82 -8.72 -8.98
N LEU A 140 -12.60 -8.68 -10.07
CA LEU A 140 -12.97 -9.87 -10.81
C LEU A 140 -11.76 -10.49 -11.51
N LEU A 141 -10.89 -9.66 -12.09
CA LEU A 141 -9.66 -10.13 -12.70
C LEU A 141 -8.71 -10.72 -11.66
N ALA A 142 -8.59 -10.08 -10.47
CA ALA A 142 -7.79 -10.64 -9.38
C ALA A 142 -8.31 -12.01 -8.92
N ILE A 143 -9.64 -12.18 -8.77
CA ILE A 143 -10.26 -13.47 -8.45
C ILE A 143 -9.95 -14.51 -9.53
N ALA A 144 -10.08 -14.16 -10.80
CA ALA A 144 -9.80 -15.09 -11.91
C ALA A 144 -8.33 -15.55 -11.92
N ILE A 145 -7.38 -14.63 -11.65
CA ILE A 145 -5.95 -14.97 -11.56
C ILE A 145 -5.70 -15.90 -10.36
N VAL A 146 -6.28 -15.60 -9.18
CA VAL A 146 -6.12 -16.48 -8.00
C VAL A 146 -6.77 -17.83 -8.22
N ALA A 147 -7.92 -17.88 -8.90
CA ALA A 147 -8.56 -19.18 -9.26
C ALA A 147 -7.64 -20.06 -10.10
N GLY A 148 -6.82 -19.46 -10.98
CA GLY A 148 -5.82 -20.19 -11.77
C GLY A 148 -4.55 -20.56 -11.01
N LEU A 149 -4.10 -19.71 -10.05
CA LEU A 149 -2.88 -19.94 -9.27
C LEU A 149 -3.11 -20.80 -8.02
N GLY A 150 -4.36 -20.93 -7.58
CA GLY A 150 -4.75 -21.53 -6.32
C GLY A 150 -4.86 -20.51 -5.17
N PRO A 151 -5.62 -20.85 -4.10
CA PRO A 151 -5.78 -19.98 -2.94
C PRO A 151 -4.48 -19.85 -2.16
N GLY A 152 -4.29 -18.70 -1.51
CA GLY A 152 -3.12 -18.42 -0.69
C GLY A 152 -2.72 -16.95 -0.72
N LEU A 153 -2.16 -16.45 0.39
CA LEU A 153 -1.77 -15.05 0.52
C LEU A 153 -0.82 -14.60 -0.59
N ARG A 154 0.22 -15.41 -0.88
CA ARG A 154 1.20 -15.10 -1.93
C ARG A 154 0.54 -14.93 -3.31
N ASN A 155 -0.35 -15.85 -3.67
CA ASN A 155 -1.04 -15.83 -4.96
C ASN A 155 -2.01 -14.64 -5.04
N ALA A 156 -2.70 -14.33 -3.95
CA ALA A 156 -3.55 -13.15 -3.84
C ALA A 156 -2.74 -11.85 -4.01
N MET A 157 -1.58 -11.73 -3.36
CA MET A 157 -0.68 -10.58 -3.51
C MET A 157 -0.22 -10.42 -4.95
N ILE A 158 0.21 -11.51 -5.61
CA ILE A 158 0.64 -11.49 -7.01
C ILE A 158 -0.51 -11.07 -7.92
N ALA A 159 -1.69 -11.66 -7.75
CA ALA A 159 -2.87 -11.33 -8.56
C ALA A 159 -3.24 -9.85 -8.46
N ILE A 160 -3.33 -9.32 -7.22
CA ILE A 160 -3.66 -7.91 -6.99
C ILE A 160 -2.55 -6.99 -7.53
N ALA A 161 -1.27 -7.38 -7.43
CA ALA A 161 -0.17 -6.61 -8.00
C ALA A 161 -0.22 -6.57 -9.54
N ILE A 162 -0.53 -7.70 -10.20
CA ILE A 162 -0.71 -7.77 -11.65
C ILE A 162 -1.83 -6.82 -12.12
N VAL A 163 -2.96 -6.82 -11.42
CA VAL A 163 -4.07 -5.94 -11.78
C VAL A 163 -3.80 -4.49 -11.38
N GLY A 164 -2.91 -4.26 -10.41
CA GLY A 164 -2.58 -2.94 -9.88
C GLY A 164 -1.47 -2.18 -10.60
N PHE A 165 -0.49 -2.86 -11.23
CA PHE A 165 0.64 -2.17 -11.87
C PHE A 165 0.23 -1.21 -13.01
N PRO A 166 -0.86 -1.41 -13.77
CA PRO A 166 -1.28 -0.49 -14.81
C PRO A 166 -1.48 0.95 -14.34
N PHE A 167 -1.94 1.14 -13.11
CA PHE A 167 -2.07 2.46 -12.50
C PHE A 167 -0.72 3.19 -12.44
N TYR A 168 0.32 2.53 -11.91
CA TYR A 168 1.67 3.11 -11.86
C TYR A 168 2.28 3.29 -13.24
N THR A 169 2.04 2.36 -14.17
CA THR A 169 2.54 2.46 -15.55
C THR A 169 2.03 3.73 -16.22
N ARG A 170 0.74 4.01 -16.13
CA ARG A 170 0.14 5.22 -16.71
C ARG A 170 0.61 6.51 -16.03
N LEU A 171 0.65 6.49 -14.68
CA LEU A 171 1.15 7.62 -13.90
C LEU A 171 2.58 7.99 -14.32
N VAL A 172 3.48 7.02 -14.28
CA VAL A 172 4.90 7.24 -14.57
C VAL A 172 5.11 7.61 -16.03
N ARG A 173 4.44 6.92 -16.97
CA ARG A 173 4.52 7.28 -18.39
C ARG A 173 4.14 8.74 -18.63
N SER A 174 3.05 9.24 -18.04
CA SER A 174 2.63 10.63 -18.22
C SER A 174 3.68 11.63 -17.74
N VAL A 175 4.32 11.35 -16.62
CA VAL A 175 5.39 12.20 -16.08
C VAL A 175 6.65 12.12 -16.94
N VAL A 176 7.05 10.92 -17.37
CA VAL A 176 8.23 10.73 -18.25
C VAL A 176 8.08 11.46 -19.56
N LEU A 177 6.90 11.39 -20.22
CA LEU A 177 6.62 12.12 -21.45
C LEU A 177 6.80 13.63 -21.28
N SER A 178 6.31 14.20 -20.16
CA SER A 178 6.45 15.63 -19.89
C SER A 178 7.89 16.06 -19.60
N ILE A 179 8.70 15.18 -19.03
CA ILE A 179 10.09 15.48 -18.65
C ILE A 179 11.03 15.36 -19.84
N ARG A 180 10.86 14.32 -20.67
CA ARG A 180 11.77 14.04 -21.80
C ARG A 180 11.77 15.16 -22.85
N GLU A 181 10.73 15.99 -22.89
CA GLU A 181 10.59 17.16 -23.79
C GLU A 181 11.12 18.46 -23.16
N ARG A 182 11.75 18.39 -21.98
CA ARG A 182 12.33 19.55 -21.32
C ARG A 182 13.71 19.88 -21.90
N GLU A 183 14.01 21.17 -22.00
CA GLU A 183 15.27 21.71 -22.56
C GLU A 183 16.51 21.10 -21.95
N PHE A 184 16.52 20.84 -20.63
CA PHE A 184 17.68 20.23 -19.95
C PHE A 184 17.91 18.78 -20.36
N VAL A 185 16.87 18.03 -20.75
CA VAL A 185 16.99 16.66 -21.28
C VAL A 185 17.50 16.70 -22.72
N GLU A 186 17.00 17.64 -23.53
CA GLU A 186 17.47 17.84 -24.89
C GLU A 186 18.95 18.27 -24.90
N ALA A 187 19.34 19.22 -24.04
CA ALA A 187 20.72 19.62 -23.88
C ALA A 187 21.65 18.47 -23.48
N ALA A 188 21.22 17.63 -22.50
CA ALA A 188 21.99 16.45 -22.11
C ALA A 188 22.17 15.46 -23.27
N ARG A 189 21.13 15.28 -24.09
CA ARG A 189 21.19 14.42 -25.29
C ARG A 189 22.11 15.02 -26.37
N ALA A 190 22.03 16.32 -26.61
CA ALA A 190 22.90 17.04 -27.56
C ALA A 190 24.38 16.96 -27.16
N LEU A 191 24.67 16.93 -25.86
CA LEU A 191 26.03 16.73 -25.30
C LEU A 191 26.48 15.24 -25.33
N GLY A 192 25.70 14.33 -25.92
CA GLY A 192 26.06 12.92 -26.08
C GLY A 192 25.87 12.07 -24.83
N SER A 193 25.10 12.52 -23.83
CA SER A 193 24.80 11.71 -22.64
C SER A 193 24.02 10.45 -23.01
N PRO A 194 24.47 9.25 -22.61
CA PRO A 194 23.72 8.02 -22.91
C PRO A 194 22.42 7.93 -22.11
N ASP A 195 21.42 7.26 -22.69
CA ASP A 195 20.06 7.11 -22.12
C ASP A 195 20.04 6.70 -20.64
N PRO A 196 20.81 5.71 -20.14
CA PRO A 196 20.80 5.37 -18.73
C PRO A 196 21.21 6.50 -17.79
N VAL A 197 22.09 7.39 -18.24
CA VAL A 197 22.51 8.58 -17.47
C VAL A 197 21.39 9.61 -17.45
N ILE A 198 20.73 9.84 -18.59
CA ILE A 198 19.58 10.74 -18.69
C ILE A 198 18.45 10.23 -17.78
N LEU A 199 18.12 8.96 -17.87
CA LEU A 199 17.08 8.33 -17.02
C LEU A 199 17.38 8.47 -15.54
N ARG A 200 18.61 8.16 -15.12
CA ARG A 200 19.01 8.18 -13.71
C ARG A 200 19.13 9.60 -13.14
N ARG A 201 19.71 10.55 -13.91
CA ARG A 201 20.02 11.90 -13.43
C ARG A 201 18.90 12.90 -13.65
N HIS A 202 18.12 12.73 -14.70
CA HIS A 202 17.16 13.74 -15.13
C HIS A 202 15.70 13.27 -15.01
N VAL A 203 15.40 11.99 -15.28
CA VAL A 203 14.02 11.48 -15.25
C VAL A 203 13.65 10.95 -13.88
N LEU A 204 14.43 10.01 -13.34
CA LEU A 204 14.11 9.30 -12.09
C LEU A 204 13.87 10.23 -10.87
N PRO A 205 14.66 11.30 -10.66
CA PRO A 205 14.43 12.19 -9.52
C PRO A 205 13.05 12.88 -9.56
N HIS A 206 12.54 13.17 -10.74
CA HIS A 206 11.23 13.80 -10.91
C HIS A 206 10.06 12.82 -10.71
N LEU A 207 10.32 11.51 -10.80
CA LEU A 207 9.32 10.48 -10.55
C LEU A 207 9.14 10.19 -9.06
N LEU A 208 10.12 10.52 -8.21
CA LEU A 208 10.09 10.14 -6.79
C LEU A 208 8.87 10.72 -6.08
N SER A 209 8.59 12.01 -6.22
CA SER A 209 7.46 12.65 -5.56
C SER A 209 6.11 12.03 -5.96
N PRO A 210 5.71 11.99 -7.24
CA PRO A 210 4.42 11.41 -7.63
C PRO A 210 4.31 9.91 -7.32
N VAL A 211 5.41 9.15 -7.38
CA VAL A 211 5.40 7.71 -7.06
C VAL A 211 5.26 7.48 -5.56
N ILE A 212 5.98 8.25 -4.72
CA ILE A 212 5.86 8.13 -3.25
C ILE A 212 4.43 8.46 -2.80
N VAL A 213 3.83 9.52 -3.33
CA VAL A 213 2.44 9.89 -3.03
C VAL A 213 1.47 8.79 -3.46
N ALA A 214 1.61 8.32 -4.70
CA ALA A 214 0.77 7.24 -5.21
C ALA A 214 0.90 5.96 -4.36
N PHE A 215 2.12 5.57 -4.00
CA PHE A 215 2.41 4.41 -3.17
C PHE A 215 1.79 4.52 -1.77
N SER A 216 1.92 5.67 -1.11
CA SER A 216 1.41 5.86 0.25
C SER A 216 -0.12 5.69 0.33
N LEU A 217 -0.84 6.13 -0.70
CA LEU A 217 -2.30 5.95 -0.80
C LEU A 217 -2.68 4.52 -1.22
N ASP A 218 -1.89 3.91 -2.13
CA ASP A 218 -2.20 2.59 -2.68
C ASP A 218 -2.04 1.46 -1.66
N VAL A 219 -1.15 1.60 -0.66
CA VAL A 219 -0.99 0.59 0.41
C VAL A 219 -2.31 0.31 1.11
N GLY A 220 -3.08 1.34 1.48
CA GLY A 220 -4.40 1.19 2.09
C GLY A 220 -5.39 0.45 1.19
N ALA A 221 -5.42 0.79 -0.10
CA ALA A 221 -6.25 0.11 -1.09
C ALA A 221 -5.86 -1.37 -1.26
N LYS A 222 -4.55 -1.68 -1.20
CA LYS A 222 -4.06 -3.07 -1.29
C LYS A 222 -4.36 -3.89 -0.04
N ILE A 223 -4.32 -3.30 1.17
CA ILE A 223 -4.80 -3.96 2.38
C ILE A 223 -6.28 -4.35 2.23
N LEU A 224 -7.11 -3.42 1.77
CA LEU A 224 -8.53 -3.69 1.58
C LEU A 224 -8.79 -4.76 0.51
N ALA A 225 -8.05 -4.73 -0.61
CA ALA A 225 -8.18 -5.70 -1.69
C ALA A 225 -7.73 -7.12 -1.25
N THR A 226 -6.60 -7.22 -0.54
CA THR A 226 -6.11 -8.53 -0.02
C THR A 226 -7.02 -9.07 1.06
N ALA A 227 -7.53 -8.22 1.97
CA ALA A 227 -8.54 -8.61 2.95
C ALA A 227 -9.84 -9.08 2.28
N GLY A 228 -10.27 -8.44 1.19
CA GLY A 228 -11.42 -8.87 0.38
C GLY A 228 -11.23 -10.26 -0.23
N LEU A 229 -10.05 -10.55 -0.80
CA LEU A 229 -9.75 -11.90 -1.30
C LEU A 229 -9.67 -12.94 -0.16
N SER A 230 -9.09 -12.57 0.98
CA SER A 230 -9.07 -13.43 2.17
C SER A 230 -10.50 -13.70 2.70
N PHE A 231 -11.37 -12.67 2.68
CA PHE A 231 -12.80 -12.82 3.04
C PHE A 231 -13.54 -13.80 2.12
N LEU A 232 -13.15 -13.86 0.84
CA LEU A 232 -13.70 -14.82 -0.13
C LEU A 232 -13.02 -16.21 -0.05
N GLY A 233 -12.07 -16.41 0.88
CA GLY A 233 -11.35 -17.68 1.03
C GLY A 233 -10.21 -17.88 0.02
N LEU A 234 -9.88 -16.86 -0.76
CA LEU A 234 -8.84 -16.92 -1.80
C LEU A 234 -7.48 -16.40 -1.33
N GLY A 235 -7.44 -15.68 -0.19
CA GLY A 235 -6.21 -15.12 0.40
C GLY A 235 -5.56 -16.05 1.42
N THR A 236 -5.32 -15.52 2.62
CA THR A 236 -4.69 -16.25 3.72
C THR A 236 -5.51 -17.49 4.10
N GLN A 237 -4.80 -18.62 4.21
CA GLN A 237 -5.42 -19.89 4.57
C GLN A 237 -5.27 -20.17 6.07
N PRO A 238 -6.26 -20.86 6.71
CA PRO A 238 -6.13 -21.29 8.10
C PRO A 238 -4.87 -22.14 8.31
N PRO A 239 -4.28 -22.10 9.53
CA PRO A 239 -4.76 -21.44 10.74
C PRO A 239 -4.36 -19.96 10.84
N THR A 240 -3.52 -19.45 9.93
CA THR A 240 -2.88 -18.13 10.00
C THR A 240 -3.89 -17.00 10.25
N ALA A 241 -3.59 -16.16 11.26
CA ALA A 241 -4.39 -14.99 11.55
C ALA A 241 -4.22 -13.90 10.49
N ASP A 242 -5.32 -13.43 9.92
CA ASP A 242 -5.42 -12.33 8.96
C ASP A 242 -6.80 -11.67 9.12
N TRP A 243 -6.86 -10.36 9.12
CA TRP A 243 -8.10 -9.62 9.38
C TRP A 243 -9.22 -9.94 8.40
N GLY A 244 -8.89 -10.17 7.10
CA GLY A 244 -9.88 -10.55 6.09
C GLY A 244 -10.46 -11.95 6.32
N SER A 245 -9.62 -12.94 6.66
CA SER A 245 -10.06 -14.29 6.99
C SER A 245 -10.86 -14.34 8.30
N MET A 246 -10.49 -13.51 9.30
CA MET A 246 -11.24 -13.38 10.55
C MET A 246 -12.67 -12.83 10.30
N LEU A 247 -12.81 -11.86 9.39
CA LEU A 247 -14.13 -11.38 8.96
C LEU A 247 -14.94 -12.49 8.29
N ALA A 248 -14.31 -13.29 7.44
CA ALA A 248 -14.98 -14.39 6.71
C ALA A 248 -15.57 -15.44 7.66
N THR A 249 -14.78 -15.88 8.64
CA THR A 249 -15.21 -16.88 9.62
C THR A 249 -16.20 -16.31 10.64
N GLY A 250 -15.98 -15.06 11.06
CA GLY A 250 -16.84 -14.38 12.04
C GLY A 250 -18.23 -14.00 11.52
N ARG A 251 -18.41 -13.83 10.18
CA ARG A 251 -19.65 -13.28 9.58
C ARG A 251 -20.94 -13.98 10.01
N GLN A 252 -20.89 -15.29 10.22
CA GLN A 252 -22.05 -16.09 10.66
C GLN A 252 -22.46 -15.81 12.12
N PHE A 253 -21.58 -15.18 12.91
CA PHE A 253 -21.80 -14.87 14.32
C PHE A 253 -22.09 -13.39 14.56
N VAL A 254 -22.22 -12.56 13.51
CA VAL A 254 -22.38 -11.10 13.61
C VAL A 254 -23.54 -10.67 14.51
N VAL A 255 -24.65 -11.42 14.51
CA VAL A 255 -25.83 -11.13 15.36
C VAL A 255 -25.60 -11.62 16.79
N LEU A 256 -25.03 -12.80 16.97
CA LEU A 256 -24.86 -13.43 18.28
C LEU A 256 -23.64 -12.93 19.05
N ARG A 257 -22.55 -12.69 18.34
CA ARG A 257 -21.23 -12.30 18.88
C ARG A 257 -20.57 -11.24 17.98
N PRO A 258 -21.10 -10.00 17.95
CA PRO A 258 -20.68 -8.96 17.00
C PRO A 258 -19.20 -8.60 17.10
N HIS A 259 -18.57 -8.73 18.27
CA HIS A 259 -17.15 -8.41 18.49
C HIS A 259 -16.21 -9.22 17.59
N VAL A 260 -16.56 -10.45 17.22
CA VAL A 260 -15.75 -11.33 16.35
C VAL A 260 -15.58 -10.71 14.94
N VAL A 261 -16.56 -9.93 14.48
CA VAL A 261 -16.55 -9.25 13.17
C VAL A 261 -16.12 -7.79 13.33
N LEU A 262 -16.64 -7.09 14.34
CA LEU A 262 -16.39 -5.67 14.53
C LEU A 262 -14.92 -5.37 14.79
N LEU A 263 -14.21 -6.20 15.57
CA LEU A 263 -12.83 -5.95 15.92
C LEU A 263 -11.89 -6.02 14.70
N PRO A 264 -11.87 -7.09 13.87
CA PRO A 264 -11.04 -7.10 12.67
C PRO A 264 -11.51 -6.08 11.62
N GLY A 265 -12.82 -5.82 11.51
CA GLY A 265 -13.34 -4.77 10.63
C GLY A 265 -12.87 -3.38 11.04
N LEU A 266 -12.90 -3.07 12.33
CA LEU A 266 -12.37 -1.82 12.88
C LEU A 266 -10.86 -1.71 12.68
N ALA A 267 -10.11 -2.80 12.85
CA ALA A 267 -8.67 -2.82 12.59
C ALA A 267 -8.33 -2.47 11.14
N ILE A 268 -9.03 -3.07 10.17
CA ILE A 268 -8.88 -2.73 8.74
C ILE A 268 -9.25 -1.25 8.52
N PHE A 269 -10.39 -0.80 9.03
CA PHE A 269 -10.87 0.58 8.85
C PHE A 269 -9.85 1.59 9.38
N LEU A 270 -9.40 1.42 10.62
CA LEU A 270 -8.44 2.33 11.25
C LEU A 270 -7.09 2.33 10.52
N MET A 271 -6.63 1.16 10.07
CA MET A 271 -5.38 1.06 9.31
C MET A 271 -5.47 1.79 7.97
N VAL A 272 -6.53 1.54 7.19
CA VAL A 272 -6.74 2.18 5.88
C VAL A 272 -6.95 3.68 6.03
N LEU A 273 -7.74 4.11 7.03
CA LEU A 273 -7.94 5.52 7.33
C LEU A 273 -6.61 6.22 7.67
N SER A 274 -5.79 5.59 8.52
CA SER A 274 -4.49 6.15 8.89
C SER A 274 -3.54 6.27 7.70
N LEU A 275 -3.49 5.25 6.85
CA LEU A 275 -2.66 5.26 5.64
C LEU A 275 -3.10 6.35 4.66
N ASN A 276 -4.40 6.55 4.47
CA ASN A 276 -4.92 7.60 3.59
C ASN A 276 -4.59 9.00 4.14
N LEU A 277 -4.85 9.25 5.43
CA LEU A 277 -4.55 10.55 6.07
C LEU A 277 -3.04 10.87 6.06
N VAL A 278 -2.19 9.87 6.29
CA VAL A 278 -0.74 10.02 6.18
C VAL A 278 -0.32 10.23 4.73
N GLY A 279 -0.93 9.52 3.78
CA GLY A 279 -0.69 9.68 2.35
C GLY A 279 -1.05 11.08 1.84
N ASP A 280 -2.17 11.63 2.28
CA ASP A 280 -2.56 13.01 1.97
C ASP A 280 -1.56 14.03 2.57
N ALA A 281 -1.11 13.83 3.81
CA ALA A 281 -0.09 14.67 4.42
C ALA A 281 1.27 14.60 3.69
N VAL A 282 1.65 13.44 3.19
CA VAL A 282 2.85 13.24 2.34
C VAL A 282 2.68 13.99 1.01
N ARG A 283 1.50 13.93 0.41
CA ARG A 283 1.18 14.66 -0.81
C ARG A 283 1.32 16.16 -0.61
N ASP A 284 0.69 16.72 0.43
CA ASP A 284 0.74 18.15 0.74
C ASP A 284 2.17 18.63 1.01
N PHE A 285 2.99 17.78 1.64
CA PHE A 285 4.39 18.07 1.90
C PHE A 285 5.26 18.09 0.63
N LEU A 286 4.98 17.18 -0.31
CA LEU A 286 5.75 17.05 -1.55
C LEU A 286 5.26 17.97 -2.68
N ASP A 287 4.11 18.67 -2.49
CA ASP A 287 3.60 19.65 -3.47
C ASP A 287 4.30 21.00 -3.28
N PRO A 288 5.10 21.48 -4.25
CA PRO A 288 5.81 22.75 -4.15
C PRO A 288 4.91 23.98 -4.17
N ARG A 289 3.62 23.83 -4.51
CA ARG A 289 2.67 24.96 -4.62
C ARG A 289 2.08 25.39 -3.27
N THR A 290 2.26 24.62 -2.22
CA THR A 290 1.74 24.95 -0.87
C THR A 290 2.67 25.83 -0.03
N THR A 291 3.82 26.24 -0.55
CA THR A 291 4.84 27.06 0.12
C THR A 291 4.85 28.54 -0.31
N SER A 292 3.81 29.01 -0.99
CA SER A 292 3.64 30.46 -1.31
C SER A 292 2.72 31.17 -0.34
#